data_ce11a306bff825e01cd38b1d1959477e
#
_entry.id   ce11a306bff825e01cd38b1d1959477e
#
_cell.length_a   1.000
_cell.length_b   1.000
_cell.length_c   1.000
_cell.angle_alpha   90.00
_cell.angle_beta   90.00
_cell.angle_gamma   90.00
#
_symmetry.space_group_name_H-M   'P 1'
#
loop_
_entity.id
_entity.type
_entity.pdbx_description
1 polymer ?
#
loop_
_entity_poly.entity_id
_entity_poly.type
_entity_poly.pdbx_seq_one_letter_code
_entity_poly.pdbx_strand_id
1 'polypeptide(L)'
;MAHITHRKTPATPSLQIRKILSDPRFVARVAKAAAVPIIRKYDIPYLGGYSSDGKRVYIDRHLNLRYKGKDISKFIRMHEVAEKAALDIFELDYQHAHKVANHVERQAVEKAGLKWIEYCDHLDPFIKEVSKEHIESVPHDLDLTPYKDEHDKKLLKSLQS
;
A
#
# COMPACT_ATOMS: atom_id res chain seq x y z
N MET A 1 -6.70 4.26 8.93
CA MET A 1 -6.19 3.53 10.13
C MET A 1 -4.84 2.89 9.92
N ALA A 2 -4.57 2.31 8.76
CA ALA A 2 -3.26 1.75 8.41
C ALA A 2 -2.10 2.77 8.49
N HIS A 3 -2.39 4.04 8.36
CA HIS A 3 -1.42 5.11 8.20
C HIS A 3 -0.72 5.57 9.48
N ILE A 4 -1.35 5.37 10.64
CA ILE A 4 -0.74 5.73 11.93
C ILE A 4 0.54 4.89 12.17
N THR A 5 0.59 3.68 11.64
CA THR A 5 1.73 2.79 11.78
C THR A 5 2.85 3.05 10.77
N HIS A 6 2.54 3.70 9.65
CA HIS A 6 3.47 3.97 8.56
C HIS A 6 4.69 4.77 9.04
N ARG A 7 4.42 5.94 9.60
CA ARG A 7 5.46 6.85 10.12
C ARG A 7 6.31 6.21 11.23
N LYS A 8 5.71 5.32 12.02
CA LYS A 8 6.38 4.64 13.14
C LYS A 8 7.19 3.42 12.73
N THR A 9 7.28 3.12 11.43
CA THR A 9 8.07 1.99 10.95
C THR A 9 9.53 2.17 11.38
N PRO A 10 10.10 1.26 12.21
CA PRO A 10 11.48 1.39 12.66
C PRO A 10 12.47 1.20 11.51
N ALA A 11 13.65 1.80 11.63
CA ALA A 11 14.71 1.65 10.63
C ALA A 11 15.18 0.20 10.51
N THR A 12 15.22 -0.52 11.65
CA THR A 12 15.64 -1.93 11.69
C THR A 12 14.40 -2.81 11.90
N PRO A 13 14.10 -3.73 10.96
CA PRO A 13 12.98 -4.65 11.12
C PRO A 13 13.24 -5.69 12.22
N SER A 14 12.15 -6.21 12.82
CA SER A 14 12.22 -7.34 13.74
C SER A 14 12.80 -8.58 13.07
N LEU A 15 13.24 -9.56 13.87
CA LEU A 15 13.74 -10.83 13.34
C LEU A 15 12.71 -11.53 12.43
N GLN A 16 11.43 -11.55 12.85
CA GLN A 16 10.35 -12.15 12.05
C GLN A 16 10.20 -11.46 10.70
N ILE A 17 10.18 -10.14 10.68
CA ILE A 17 10.08 -9.37 9.44
C ILE A 17 11.33 -9.61 8.57
N ARG A 18 12.52 -9.65 9.15
CA ARG A 18 13.75 -9.94 8.40
C ARG A 18 13.71 -11.31 7.71
N LYS A 19 13.14 -12.31 8.36
CA LYS A 19 12.96 -13.63 7.76
C LYS A 19 12.03 -13.58 6.54
N ILE A 20 10.96 -12.82 6.63
CA ILE A 20 10.03 -12.62 5.51
C ILE A 20 10.73 -11.88 4.36
N LEU A 21 11.42 -10.78 4.67
CA LEU A 21 12.12 -9.95 3.68
C LEU A 21 13.22 -10.73 2.93
N SER A 22 13.75 -11.79 3.52
CA SER A 22 14.79 -12.65 2.91
C SER A 22 14.25 -13.93 2.30
N ASP A 23 12.97 -14.23 2.42
CA ASP A 23 12.38 -15.43 1.80
C ASP A 23 12.42 -15.29 0.27
N PRO A 24 12.98 -16.29 -0.46
CA PRO A 24 13.14 -16.19 -1.91
C PRO A 24 11.83 -15.97 -2.67
N ARG A 25 10.72 -16.53 -2.19
CA ARG A 25 9.39 -16.37 -2.82
C ARG A 25 8.91 -14.94 -2.71
N PHE A 26 9.09 -14.34 -1.54
CA PHE A 26 8.74 -12.94 -1.28
C PHE A 26 9.62 -12.00 -2.09
N VAL A 27 10.93 -12.20 -2.05
CA VAL A 27 11.90 -11.41 -2.82
C VAL A 27 11.57 -11.44 -4.32
N ALA A 28 11.24 -12.61 -4.87
CA ALA A 28 10.88 -12.74 -6.27
C ALA A 28 9.61 -11.96 -6.64
N ARG A 29 8.59 -11.98 -5.77
CA ARG A 29 7.35 -11.21 -5.99
C ARG A 29 7.61 -9.70 -5.96
N VAL A 30 8.34 -9.22 -4.97
CA VAL A 30 8.68 -7.79 -4.84
C VAL A 30 9.55 -7.32 -6.00
N ALA A 31 10.48 -8.14 -6.48
CA ALA A 31 11.31 -7.82 -7.64
C ALA A 31 10.51 -7.58 -8.92
N LYS A 32 9.32 -8.14 -9.03
CA LYS A 32 8.41 -7.96 -10.17
C LYS A 32 7.44 -6.79 -10.01
N ALA A 33 7.53 -6.04 -8.93
CA ALA A 33 6.60 -4.93 -8.64
C ALA A 33 6.54 -3.91 -9.78
N ALA A 34 7.68 -3.60 -10.41
CA ALA A 34 7.74 -2.63 -11.50
C ALA A 34 6.90 -3.03 -12.73
N ALA A 35 6.61 -4.33 -12.91
CA ALA A 35 5.79 -4.83 -14.00
C ALA A 35 4.28 -4.79 -13.71
N VAL A 36 3.87 -4.53 -12.47
CA VAL A 36 2.46 -4.46 -12.09
C VAL A 36 1.90 -3.10 -12.50
N PRO A 37 0.83 -3.06 -13.32
CA PRO A 37 0.26 -1.79 -13.75
C PRO A 37 -0.39 -1.02 -12.61
N ILE A 38 -0.29 0.31 -12.68
CA ILE A 38 -0.95 1.24 -11.77
C ILE A 38 -2.16 1.83 -12.46
N ILE A 39 -3.32 1.79 -11.80
CA ILE A 39 -4.57 2.37 -12.27
C ILE A 39 -4.98 3.48 -11.33
N ARG A 40 -5.26 4.67 -11.88
CA ARG A 40 -5.51 5.90 -11.10
C ARG A 40 -6.87 6.55 -11.35
N LYS A 41 -7.76 5.89 -12.03
CA LYS A 41 -9.04 6.51 -12.42
C LYS A 41 -10.14 6.43 -11.35
N TYR A 42 -9.87 5.78 -10.24
CA TYR A 42 -10.86 5.55 -9.20
C TYR A 42 -10.58 6.34 -7.94
N ASP A 43 -11.66 6.63 -7.19
CA ASP A 43 -11.59 7.04 -5.81
C ASP A 43 -11.52 5.79 -4.95
N ILE A 44 -10.47 5.65 -4.15
CA ILE A 44 -10.36 4.57 -3.19
C ILE A 44 -10.19 5.16 -1.80
N PRO A 45 -10.64 4.46 -0.75
CA PRO A 45 -10.68 5.03 0.61
C PRO A 45 -9.33 5.05 1.31
N TYR A 46 -8.24 4.83 0.59
CA TYR A 46 -6.85 4.87 1.08
C TYR A 46 -5.91 5.25 -0.07
N LEU A 47 -4.64 5.49 0.23
CA LEU A 47 -3.67 5.97 -0.79
C LEU A 47 -3.50 4.99 -1.94
N GLY A 48 -3.38 3.70 -1.62
CA GLY A 48 -3.19 2.65 -2.59
C GLY A 48 -3.90 1.37 -2.16
N GLY A 49 -4.11 0.49 -3.12
CA GLY A 49 -4.70 -0.82 -2.93
C GLY A 49 -4.30 -1.75 -4.05
N TYR A 50 -4.74 -2.97 -4.00
CA TYR A 50 -4.43 -3.97 -5.02
C TYR A 50 -5.69 -4.76 -5.39
N SER A 51 -5.67 -5.34 -6.60
CA SER A 51 -6.72 -6.25 -7.02
C SER A 51 -6.63 -7.57 -6.25
N SER A 52 -7.76 -8.26 -6.11
CA SER A 52 -7.84 -9.55 -5.40
C SER A 52 -6.87 -10.59 -5.97
N ASP A 53 -6.59 -10.54 -7.27
CA ASP A 53 -5.63 -11.43 -7.92
C ASP A 53 -4.17 -10.93 -7.87
N GLY A 54 -3.93 -9.75 -7.30
CA GLY A 54 -2.61 -9.14 -7.19
C GLY A 54 -1.99 -8.64 -8.49
N LYS A 55 -2.75 -8.59 -9.57
CA LYS A 55 -2.23 -8.22 -10.91
C LYS A 55 -2.27 -6.72 -11.20
N ARG A 56 -2.95 -5.93 -10.36
CA ARG A 56 -3.09 -4.48 -10.52
C ARG A 56 -2.91 -3.80 -9.18
N VAL A 57 -2.34 -2.58 -9.24
CA VAL A 57 -2.29 -1.67 -8.10
C VAL A 57 -3.17 -0.48 -8.43
N TYR A 58 -4.01 -0.10 -7.48
CA TYR A 58 -4.84 1.09 -7.56
C TYR A 58 -4.25 2.18 -6.67
N ILE A 59 -4.14 3.39 -7.19
CA ILE A 59 -3.74 4.56 -6.41
C ILE A 59 -4.84 5.60 -6.56
N ASP A 60 -5.25 6.20 -5.44
CA ASP A 60 -6.28 7.22 -5.44
C ASP A 60 -5.98 8.33 -6.46
N ARG A 61 -6.99 8.72 -7.24
CA ARG A 61 -6.82 9.68 -8.34
C ARG A 61 -6.39 11.07 -7.88
N HIS A 62 -6.66 11.44 -6.63
CA HIS A 62 -6.36 12.76 -6.08
C HIS A 62 -4.95 12.85 -5.48
N LEU A 63 -4.26 11.73 -5.28
CA LEU A 63 -2.90 11.74 -4.71
C LEU A 63 -1.92 12.40 -5.68
N ASN A 64 -1.17 13.40 -5.18
CA ASN A 64 -0.06 13.97 -5.93
C ASN A 64 1.13 13.02 -5.88
N LEU A 65 1.48 12.45 -7.03
CA LEU A 65 2.56 11.47 -7.15
C LEU A 65 3.95 12.08 -7.36
N ARG A 66 4.08 13.41 -7.23
CA ARG A 66 5.38 14.08 -7.32
C ARG A 66 5.80 14.61 -5.97
N TYR A 67 7.00 14.26 -5.56
CA TYR A 67 7.62 14.75 -4.32
C TYR A 67 9.12 14.95 -4.52
N LYS A 68 9.60 16.16 -4.27
CA LYS A 68 11.02 16.56 -4.47
C LYS A 68 11.55 16.14 -5.86
N GLY A 69 10.73 16.36 -6.89
CA GLY A 69 11.09 16.04 -8.27
C GLY A 69 11.05 14.56 -8.64
N LYS A 70 10.64 13.69 -7.72
CA LYS A 70 10.57 12.24 -7.94
C LYS A 70 9.12 11.76 -8.08
N ASP A 71 8.91 10.74 -8.90
CA ASP A 71 7.65 10.01 -8.97
C ASP A 71 7.60 9.00 -7.83
N ILE A 72 6.67 9.21 -6.89
CA ILE A 72 6.50 8.36 -5.72
C ILE A 72 5.53 7.19 -5.93
N SER A 73 4.88 7.09 -7.09
CA SER A 73 3.96 6.00 -7.39
C SER A 73 4.64 4.63 -7.28
N LYS A 74 5.92 4.55 -7.65
CA LYS A 74 6.72 3.33 -7.55
C LYS A 74 6.88 2.83 -6.11
N PHE A 75 6.92 3.72 -5.13
CA PHE A 75 7.03 3.34 -3.71
C PHE A 75 5.71 2.78 -3.21
N ILE A 76 4.60 3.42 -3.57
CA ILE A 76 3.25 2.97 -3.22
C ILE A 76 2.97 1.62 -3.88
N ARG A 77 3.30 1.46 -5.16
CA ARG A 77 3.16 0.19 -5.87
C ARG A 77 3.96 -0.93 -5.19
N MET A 78 5.18 -0.65 -4.79
CA MET A 78 6.04 -1.62 -4.10
C MET A 78 5.44 -2.03 -2.76
N HIS A 79 4.88 -1.08 -2.01
CA HIS A 79 4.14 -1.35 -0.77
C HIS A 79 2.98 -2.32 -1.02
N GLU A 80 2.12 -2.00 -1.99
CA GLU A 80 0.93 -2.81 -2.27
C GLU A 80 1.30 -4.23 -2.74
N VAL A 81 2.31 -4.36 -3.60
CA VAL A 81 2.79 -5.67 -4.05
C VAL A 81 3.38 -6.47 -2.89
N ALA A 82 4.16 -5.84 -2.03
CA ALA A 82 4.76 -6.49 -0.85
C ALA A 82 3.68 -6.93 0.16
N GLU A 83 2.68 -6.10 0.40
CA GLU A 83 1.57 -6.44 1.31
C GLU A 83 0.79 -7.65 0.79
N LYS A 84 0.41 -7.65 -0.48
CA LYS A 84 -0.28 -8.77 -1.11
C LYS A 84 0.57 -10.04 -1.08
N ALA A 85 1.86 -9.95 -1.38
CA ALA A 85 2.78 -11.08 -1.32
C ALA A 85 2.88 -11.67 0.10
N ALA A 86 2.96 -10.81 1.11
CA ALA A 86 3.03 -11.26 2.51
C ALA A 86 1.75 -12.00 2.93
N LEU A 87 0.59 -11.51 2.51
CA LEU A 87 -0.69 -12.18 2.76
C LEU A 87 -0.75 -13.54 2.06
N ASP A 88 -0.39 -13.59 0.79
CA ASP A 88 -0.50 -14.80 -0.04
C ASP A 88 0.49 -15.90 0.37
N ILE A 89 1.73 -15.54 0.69
CA ILE A 89 2.81 -16.49 0.93
C ILE A 89 2.82 -16.98 2.39
N PHE A 90 2.59 -16.08 3.33
CA PHE A 90 2.75 -16.36 4.76
C PHE A 90 1.44 -16.41 5.54
N GLU A 91 0.32 -16.22 4.87
CA GLU A 91 -1.02 -16.22 5.50
C GLU A 91 -1.10 -15.29 6.73
N LEU A 92 -0.38 -14.17 6.68
CA LEU A 92 -0.38 -13.18 7.75
C LEU A 92 -1.74 -12.47 7.84
N ASP A 93 -2.06 -11.96 9.03
CA ASP A 93 -3.12 -10.97 9.12
C ASP A 93 -2.70 -9.66 8.42
N TYR A 94 -3.68 -8.82 8.11
CA TYR A 94 -3.44 -7.56 7.40
C TYR A 94 -2.41 -6.67 8.11
N GLN A 95 -2.48 -6.55 9.44
CA GLN A 95 -1.59 -5.65 10.18
C GLN A 95 -0.12 -6.07 10.09
N HIS A 96 0.15 -7.37 10.17
CA HIS A 96 1.50 -7.88 10.02
C HIS A 96 2.01 -7.74 8.58
N ALA A 97 1.16 -8.04 7.60
CA ALA A 97 1.50 -7.84 6.18
C ALA A 97 1.79 -6.37 5.88
N HIS A 98 1.00 -5.45 6.45
CA HIS A 98 1.20 -4.01 6.30
C HIS A 98 2.54 -3.55 6.90
N LYS A 99 2.94 -4.07 8.05
CA LYS A 99 4.26 -3.77 8.63
C LYS A 99 5.41 -4.23 7.73
N VAL A 100 5.30 -5.41 7.14
CA VAL A 100 6.28 -5.91 6.16
C VAL A 100 6.36 -4.96 4.96
N ALA A 101 5.22 -4.57 4.41
CA ALA A 101 5.14 -3.65 3.29
C ALA A 101 5.74 -2.28 3.61
N ASN A 102 5.52 -1.76 4.81
CA ASN A 102 6.13 -0.51 5.25
C ASN A 102 7.66 -0.56 5.25
N HIS A 103 8.26 -1.69 5.65
CA HIS A 103 9.71 -1.84 5.58
C HIS A 103 10.23 -1.85 4.14
N VAL A 104 9.54 -2.53 3.23
CA VAL A 104 9.89 -2.56 1.81
C VAL A 104 9.82 -1.16 1.21
N GLU A 105 8.75 -0.43 1.47
CA GLU A 105 8.55 0.94 1.01
C GLU A 105 9.61 1.88 1.58
N ARG A 106 9.88 1.81 2.88
CA ARG A 106 10.92 2.63 3.53
C ARG A 106 12.29 2.42 2.89
N GLN A 107 12.68 1.18 2.67
CA GLN A 107 13.94 0.87 2.02
C GLN A 107 14.03 1.49 0.61
N ALA A 108 12.94 1.42 -0.16
CA ALA A 108 12.89 2.00 -1.49
C ALA A 108 12.97 3.53 -1.47
N VAL A 109 12.27 4.16 -0.54
CA VAL A 109 12.28 5.62 -0.34
C VAL A 109 13.68 6.11 0.03
N GLU A 110 14.31 5.47 1.01
CA GLU A 110 15.66 5.84 1.48
C GLU A 110 16.73 5.57 0.41
N LYS A 111 16.61 4.47 -0.34
CA LYS A 111 17.50 4.16 -1.46
C LYS A 111 17.40 5.21 -2.58
N ALA A 112 16.25 5.83 -2.74
CA ALA A 112 16.05 6.91 -3.71
C ALA A 112 16.58 8.28 -3.21
N GLY A 113 17.16 8.33 -2.01
CA GLY A 113 17.72 9.54 -1.43
C GLY A 113 16.72 10.42 -0.70
N LEU A 114 15.52 9.90 -0.42
CA LEU A 114 14.50 10.63 0.34
C LEU A 114 14.55 10.22 1.82
N LYS A 115 14.15 11.14 2.68
CA LYS A 115 14.02 10.85 4.11
C LYS A 115 12.64 10.29 4.41
N TRP A 116 12.60 9.16 5.10
CA TRP A 116 11.36 8.45 5.41
C TRP A 116 10.31 9.32 6.10
N ILE A 117 10.70 10.06 7.14
CA ILE A 117 9.77 10.90 7.90
C ILE A 117 9.20 12.02 7.04
N GLU A 118 10.05 12.67 6.23
CA GLU A 118 9.60 13.75 5.33
C GLU A 118 8.65 13.20 4.25
N TYR A 119 8.92 12.02 3.74
CA TYR A 119 8.04 11.32 2.81
C TYR A 119 6.68 11.02 3.45
N CYS A 120 6.67 10.52 4.67
CA CYS A 120 5.42 10.29 5.42
C CYS A 120 4.66 11.59 5.65
N ASP A 121 5.35 12.67 6.00
CA ASP A 121 4.73 14.00 6.18
C ASP A 121 4.09 14.51 4.89
N HIS A 122 4.69 14.21 3.74
CA HIS A 122 4.10 14.54 2.44
C HIS A 122 2.79 13.78 2.21
N LEU A 123 2.71 12.52 2.63
CA LEU A 123 1.52 11.69 2.43
C LEU A 123 0.39 11.98 3.42
N ASP A 124 0.70 12.41 4.64
CA ASP A 124 -0.28 12.60 5.72
C ASP A 124 -1.51 13.45 5.34
N PRO A 125 -1.38 14.59 4.64
CA PRO A 125 -2.55 15.37 4.21
C PRO A 125 -3.48 14.59 3.28
N PHE A 126 -2.92 13.82 2.36
CA PHE A 126 -3.70 13.00 1.41
C PHE A 126 -4.44 11.88 2.13
N ILE A 127 -3.81 11.27 3.13
CA ILE A 127 -4.43 10.24 3.97
C ILE A 127 -5.68 10.77 4.66
N LYS A 128 -5.60 11.98 5.21
CA LYS A 128 -6.74 12.65 5.87
C LYS A 128 -7.83 13.01 4.88
N GLU A 129 -7.46 13.43 3.67
CA GLU A 129 -8.40 13.78 2.61
C GLU A 129 -9.17 12.55 2.12
N VAL A 130 -8.47 11.45 1.76
CA VAL A 130 -9.14 10.23 1.24
C VAL A 130 -10.08 9.61 2.27
N SER A 131 -9.79 9.75 3.57
CA SER A 131 -10.68 9.23 4.63
C SER A 131 -12.01 9.98 4.71
N LYS A 132 -12.09 11.18 4.15
CA LYS A 132 -13.29 12.05 4.13
C LYS A 132 -13.97 12.08 2.78
N GLU A 133 -13.37 11.49 1.77
CA GLU A 133 -13.84 11.54 0.40
C GLU A 133 -15.17 10.80 0.25
N HIS A 134 -16.08 11.39 -0.53
CA HIS A 134 -17.29 10.69 -0.94
C HIS A 134 -16.93 9.73 -2.08
N ILE A 135 -17.07 8.43 -1.82
CA ILE A 135 -16.71 7.39 -2.76
C ILE A 135 -17.92 7.02 -3.60
N GLU A 136 -17.87 7.31 -4.90
CA GLU A 136 -18.96 7.00 -5.83
C GLU A 136 -18.73 5.70 -6.60
N SER A 137 -17.49 5.35 -6.86
CA SER A 137 -17.13 4.20 -7.66
C SER A 137 -15.82 3.56 -7.18
N VAL A 138 -15.85 2.26 -7.00
CA VAL A 138 -14.71 1.46 -6.54
C VAL A 138 -14.44 0.36 -7.57
N PRO A 139 -13.16 0.03 -7.86
CA PRO A 139 -12.87 -1.09 -8.76
C PRO A 139 -13.55 -2.38 -8.27
N HIS A 140 -14.20 -3.09 -9.19
CA HIS A 140 -14.94 -4.31 -8.84
C HIS A 140 -14.05 -5.42 -8.24
N ASP A 141 -12.76 -5.41 -8.56
CA ASP A 141 -11.78 -6.39 -8.10
C ASP A 141 -10.83 -5.85 -7.02
N LEU A 142 -11.13 -4.65 -6.46
CA LEU A 142 -10.35 -4.12 -5.33
C LEU A 142 -10.45 -5.08 -4.14
N ASP A 143 -9.31 -5.46 -3.59
CA ASP A 143 -9.28 -6.31 -2.39
C ASP A 143 -9.75 -5.50 -1.17
N LEU A 144 -10.84 -5.94 -0.56
CA LEU A 144 -11.43 -5.29 0.61
C LEU A 144 -10.92 -5.86 1.94
N THR A 145 -9.97 -6.80 1.90
CA THR A 145 -9.38 -7.40 3.12
C THR A 145 -8.82 -6.36 4.10
N PRO A 146 -8.20 -5.25 3.64
CA PRO A 146 -7.74 -4.20 4.53
C PRO A 146 -8.83 -3.51 5.36
N TYR A 147 -10.09 -3.60 4.90
CA TYR A 147 -11.22 -3.01 5.59
C TYR A 147 -11.67 -3.89 6.76
N LYS A 148 -11.60 -3.34 7.95
CA LYS A 148 -12.03 -4.04 9.17
C LYS A 148 -13.44 -3.72 9.59
N ASP A 149 -13.92 -2.52 9.23
CA ASP A 149 -15.28 -2.09 9.55
C ASP A 149 -16.28 -2.76 8.59
N GLU A 150 -17.18 -3.54 9.15
CA GLU A 150 -18.22 -4.25 8.37
C GLU A 150 -19.17 -3.29 7.63
N HIS A 151 -19.41 -2.10 8.18
CA HIS A 151 -20.22 -1.08 7.53
C HIS A 151 -19.53 -0.57 6.26
N ASP A 152 -18.26 -0.22 6.37
CA ASP A 152 -17.47 0.24 5.23
C ASP A 152 -17.30 -0.85 4.17
N LYS A 153 -17.09 -2.10 4.58
CA LYS A 153 -17.05 -3.25 3.65
C LYS A 153 -18.33 -3.39 2.86
N LYS A 154 -19.49 -3.27 3.50
CA LYS A 154 -20.79 -3.35 2.84
C LYS A 154 -20.99 -2.21 1.85
N LEU A 155 -20.63 -0.98 2.25
CA LEU A 155 -20.71 0.18 1.38
C LEU A 155 -19.83 0.00 0.15
N LEU A 156 -18.57 -0.35 0.33
CA LEU A 156 -17.61 -0.55 -0.77
C LEU A 156 -18.07 -1.67 -1.70
N LYS A 157 -18.56 -2.78 -1.13
CA LYS A 157 -19.06 -3.89 -1.92
C LYS A 157 -20.26 -3.49 -2.78
N SER A 158 -21.14 -2.63 -2.27
CA SER A 158 -22.27 -2.10 -3.05
C SER A 158 -21.83 -1.21 -4.22
N LEU A 159 -20.68 -0.56 -4.10
CA LEU A 159 -20.11 0.33 -5.12
C LEU A 159 -19.23 -0.41 -6.15
N GLN A 160 -18.95 -1.68 -5.93
CA GLN A 160 -18.14 -2.51 -6.84
C GLN A 160 -18.92 -3.09 -8.02
N SER A 161 -20.18 -2.79 -8.10
CA SER A 161 -21.05 -3.29 -9.19
C SER A 161 -20.67 -2.76 -10.57
#